data_0030acbf6df99f8667de7abd816bf2cc
#
_entry.id   0030acbf6df99f8667de7abd816bf2cc
#
_cell.length_a   1.000
_cell.length_b   1.000
_cell.length_c   1.000
_cell.angle_alpha   90.00
_cell.angle_beta   90.00
_cell.angle_gamma   90.00
#
_symmetry.space_group_name_H-M   'P 1'
#
loop_
_entity.id
_entity.type
_entity.pdbx_description
1 polymer ?
#
loop_
_entity_poly.entity_id
_entity_poly.type
_entity_poly.pdbx_seq_one_letter_code
_entity_poly.pdbx_strand_id
1 'polypeptide(L)'
;MQDDQIIIRCLNCGTKNRIPRNKLQEKPTCGKCHALLDEIIIRCLNCGAKNRMPEERLNDRPLCGRCKAPLVVKEDKPSTKPVNVTDDNFAGEILSFPGPVLVDCWAPWCGPCRLVAPIMEELAAQYAGTVKIAKLNVDENVMTASRYEIRSIPTMLLFKDGKVVNKLVGAQPKQEIEKHLLALISSQ
;
A
#
# COMPACT_ATOMS: atom_id res chain seq x y z
N MET A 1 -11.51 -12.99 -29.73
CA MET A 1 -10.60 -13.48 -28.68
C MET A 1 -9.53 -12.41 -28.53
N GLN A 2 -9.64 -11.54 -27.52
CA GLN A 2 -8.64 -10.48 -27.29
C GLN A 2 -7.38 -11.15 -26.73
N ASP A 3 -6.24 -10.93 -27.42
CA ASP A 3 -4.92 -11.38 -26.96
C ASP A 3 -4.59 -10.71 -25.63
N ASP A 4 -4.78 -11.43 -24.53
CA ASP A 4 -4.43 -10.98 -23.18
C ASP A 4 -2.91 -11.11 -22.98
N GLN A 5 -2.17 -10.23 -23.67
CA GLN A 5 -0.71 -10.15 -23.63
C GLN A 5 -0.29 -8.95 -22.77
N ILE A 6 0.72 -9.13 -21.95
CA ILE A 6 1.39 -8.07 -21.21
C ILE A 6 2.75 -7.76 -21.81
N ILE A 7 3.20 -6.51 -21.68
CA ILE A 7 4.53 -6.09 -22.12
C ILE A 7 5.43 -5.95 -20.89
N ILE A 8 6.44 -6.81 -20.80
CA ILE A 8 7.48 -6.74 -19.76
C ILE A 8 8.77 -6.23 -20.37
N ARG A 9 9.33 -5.15 -19.80
CA ARG A 9 10.64 -4.65 -20.20
C ARG A 9 11.73 -5.44 -19.47
N CYS A 10 12.60 -6.09 -20.21
CA CYS A 10 13.75 -6.80 -19.64
C CYS A 10 14.66 -5.83 -18.87
N LEU A 11 14.92 -6.16 -17.62
CA LEU A 11 15.74 -5.34 -16.72
C LEU A 11 17.23 -5.41 -17.06
N ASN A 12 17.67 -6.46 -17.79
CA ASN A 12 19.04 -6.65 -18.17
C ASN A 12 19.41 -5.86 -19.45
N CYS A 13 18.58 -5.94 -20.52
CA CYS A 13 18.91 -5.36 -21.82
C CYS A 13 17.90 -4.29 -22.28
N GLY A 14 16.88 -3.97 -21.52
CA GLY A 14 15.86 -2.95 -21.84
C GLY A 14 14.83 -3.36 -22.91
N THR A 15 14.94 -4.56 -23.48
CA THR A 15 14.04 -5.03 -24.54
C THR A 15 12.64 -5.24 -24.01
N LYS A 16 11.62 -4.77 -24.75
CA LYS A 16 10.20 -5.04 -24.47
C LYS A 16 9.84 -6.44 -24.94
N ASN A 17 9.33 -7.28 -24.05
CA ASN A 17 8.86 -8.64 -24.35
C ASN A 17 7.34 -8.68 -24.21
N ARG A 18 6.66 -9.27 -25.19
CA ARG A 18 5.22 -9.54 -25.15
C ARG A 18 5.02 -10.95 -24.65
N ILE A 19 4.32 -11.10 -23.55
CA ILE A 19 4.12 -12.38 -22.87
C ILE A 19 2.63 -12.58 -22.62
N PRO A 20 2.06 -13.73 -23.05
CA PRO A 20 0.70 -14.10 -22.67
C PRO A 20 0.60 -14.22 -21.13
N ARG A 21 -0.48 -13.71 -20.53
CA ARG A 21 -0.65 -13.73 -19.05
C ARG A 21 -0.59 -15.13 -18.46
N ASN A 22 -1.08 -16.13 -19.18
CA ASN A 22 -1.02 -17.53 -18.74
C ASN A 22 0.42 -18.09 -18.66
N LYS A 23 1.40 -17.45 -19.34
CA LYS A 23 2.82 -17.86 -19.30
C LYS A 23 3.68 -17.13 -18.27
N LEU A 24 3.09 -16.26 -17.46
CA LEU A 24 3.84 -15.55 -16.41
C LEU A 24 4.41 -16.49 -15.34
N GLN A 25 3.68 -17.57 -15.04
CA GLN A 25 4.09 -18.56 -14.03
C GLN A 25 5.18 -19.53 -14.56
N GLU A 26 5.43 -19.55 -15.88
CA GLU A 26 6.41 -20.44 -16.51
C GLU A 26 7.83 -19.86 -16.53
N LYS A 27 8.14 -18.84 -15.70
CA LYS A 27 9.44 -18.14 -15.65
C LYS A 27 9.92 -17.68 -17.03
N PRO A 28 9.18 -16.76 -17.67
CA PRO A 28 9.50 -16.33 -19.02
C PRO A 28 10.87 -15.67 -19.11
N THR A 29 11.58 -15.90 -20.20
CA THR A 29 12.89 -15.31 -20.48
C THR A 29 12.81 -14.24 -21.54
N CYS A 30 13.77 -13.29 -21.51
CA CYS A 30 13.89 -12.24 -22.51
C CYS A 30 14.27 -12.82 -23.86
N GLY A 31 13.51 -12.51 -24.90
CA GLY A 31 13.78 -12.99 -26.26
C GLY A 31 15.13 -12.49 -26.85
N LYS A 32 15.78 -11.48 -26.23
CA LYS A 32 17.05 -10.94 -26.71
C LYS A 32 18.27 -11.43 -25.93
N CYS A 33 18.20 -11.43 -24.58
CA CYS A 33 19.37 -11.74 -23.74
C CYS A 33 19.16 -12.94 -22.82
N HIS A 34 18.05 -13.65 -22.96
CA HIS A 34 17.67 -14.84 -22.21
C HIS A 34 17.63 -14.66 -20.68
N ALA A 35 17.74 -13.41 -20.16
CA ALA A 35 17.54 -13.15 -18.75
C ALA A 35 16.10 -13.44 -18.34
N LEU A 36 15.91 -13.97 -17.14
CA LEU A 36 14.58 -14.17 -16.57
C LEU A 36 13.82 -12.83 -16.48
N LEU A 37 12.52 -12.87 -16.75
CA LEU A 37 11.64 -11.69 -16.71
C LEU A 37 10.82 -11.63 -15.42
N ASP A 38 11.13 -12.49 -14.46
CA ASP A 38 10.54 -12.59 -13.12
C ASP A 38 11.32 -11.83 -12.04
N GLU A 39 12.45 -11.20 -12.41
CA GLU A 39 13.24 -10.43 -11.45
C GLU A 39 12.57 -9.08 -11.10
N ILE A 40 12.47 -8.81 -9.81
CA ILE A 40 11.97 -7.55 -9.27
C ILE A 40 13.16 -6.65 -8.92
N ILE A 41 13.04 -5.36 -9.25
CA ILE A 41 14.02 -4.35 -8.81
C ILE A 41 13.46 -3.60 -7.59
N ILE A 42 14.14 -3.75 -6.45
CA ILE A 42 13.86 -3.02 -5.23
C ILE A 42 14.90 -1.92 -5.04
N ARG A 43 14.46 -0.69 -4.87
CA ARG A 43 15.34 0.40 -4.46
C ARG A 43 15.52 0.37 -2.95
N CYS A 44 16.78 0.34 -2.51
CA CYS A 44 17.08 0.47 -1.09
C CYS A 44 16.73 1.88 -0.61
N LEU A 45 15.88 1.97 0.42
CA LEU A 45 15.47 3.25 1.01
C LEU A 45 16.61 3.98 1.71
N ASN A 46 17.65 3.23 2.17
CA ASN A 46 18.79 3.80 2.87
C ASN A 46 19.86 4.40 1.93
N CYS A 47 20.18 3.73 0.81
CA CYS A 47 21.28 4.17 -0.06
C CYS A 47 20.91 4.36 -1.53
N GLY A 48 19.62 4.19 -1.90
CA GLY A 48 19.12 4.34 -3.26
C GLY A 48 19.55 3.26 -4.26
N ALA A 49 20.37 2.28 -3.84
CA ALA A 49 20.85 1.23 -4.73
C ALA A 49 19.71 0.36 -5.24
N LYS A 50 19.75 0.02 -6.53
CA LYS A 50 18.83 -0.94 -7.14
C LYS A 50 19.32 -2.36 -6.83
N ASN A 51 18.45 -3.18 -6.25
CA ASN A 51 18.71 -4.58 -5.96
C ASN A 51 17.80 -5.43 -6.83
N ARG A 52 18.39 -6.41 -7.51
CA ARG A 52 17.66 -7.40 -8.31
C ARG A 52 17.49 -8.66 -7.49
N MET A 53 16.29 -9.19 -7.46
CA MET A 53 16.04 -10.48 -6.84
C MET A 53 14.82 -11.17 -7.45
N PRO A 54 14.79 -12.50 -7.45
CA PRO A 54 13.61 -13.25 -7.83
C PRO A 54 12.48 -13.05 -6.80
N GLU A 55 11.24 -13.08 -7.27
CA GLU A 55 10.05 -12.88 -6.44
C GLU A 55 10.00 -13.84 -5.24
N GLU A 56 10.48 -15.06 -5.41
CA GLU A 56 10.51 -16.11 -4.38
C GLU A 56 11.31 -15.70 -3.12
N ARG A 57 12.31 -14.80 -3.28
CA ARG A 57 13.17 -14.34 -2.19
C ARG A 57 12.69 -13.08 -1.47
N LEU A 58 11.55 -12.57 -1.84
CA LEU A 58 11.00 -11.35 -1.24
C LEU A 58 10.69 -11.54 0.25
N ASN A 59 10.24 -12.74 0.63
CA ASN A 59 9.86 -13.07 2.01
C ASN A 59 11.06 -13.43 2.91
N ASP A 60 12.27 -13.59 2.35
CA ASP A 60 13.48 -14.00 3.08
C ASP A 60 14.17 -12.82 3.81
N ARG A 61 13.50 -11.69 4.02
CA ARG A 61 14.05 -10.44 4.56
C ARG A 61 15.35 -10.04 3.84
N PRO A 62 15.29 -9.79 2.53
CA PRO A 62 16.46 -9.55 1.74
C PRO A 62 17.20 -8.29 2.18
N LEU A 63 18.53 -8.35 2.11
CA LEU A 63 19.40 -7.22 2.44
C LEU A 63 19.91 -6.53 1.17
N CYS A 64 20.09 -5.22 1.26
CA CYS A 64 20.71 -4.44 0.18
C CYS A 64 22.13 -4.93 -0.10
N GLY A 65 22.42 -5.23 -1.37
CA GLY A 65 23.76 -5.67 -1.80
C GLY A 65 24.86 -4.64 -1.50
N ARG A 66 24.50 -3.35 -1.45
CA ARG A 66 25.46 -2.25 -1.24
C ARG A 66 25.67 -1.88 0.24
N CYS A 67 24.60 -1.60 0.98
CA CYS A 67 24.70 -1.06 2.36
C CYS A 67 24.21 -2.03 3.44
N LYS A 68 23.81 -3.24 3.06
CA LYS A 68 23.31 -4.30 3.95
C LYS A 68 22.07 -3.93 4.77
N ALA A 69 21.44 -2.77 4.51
CA ALA A 69 20.16 -2.44 5.12
C ALA A 69 19.06 -3.40 4.62
N PRO A 70 18.05 -3.70 5.45
CA PRO A 70 16.90 -4.50 5.02
C PRO A 70 16.22 -3.87 3.80
N LEU A 71 15.92 -4.68 2.79
CA LEU A 71 15.11 -4.25 1.66
C LEU A 71 13.64 -4.42 2.03
N VAL A 72 12.95 -3.30 2.13
CA VAL A 72 11.49 -3.31 2.33
C VAL A 72 10.86 -3.59 0.98
N VAL A 73 10.32 -4.78 0.84
CA VAL A 73 9.45 -5.12 -0.28
C VAL A 73 8.07 -4.58 0.10
N LYS A 74 7.65 -3.48 -0.51
CA LYS A 74 6.23 -3.16 -0.49
C LYS A 74 5.56 -4.23 -1.33
N GLU A 75 4.78 -5.09 -0.71
CA GLU A 75 3.86 -5.94 -1.45
C GLU A 75 2.85 -5.00 -2.12
N ASP A 76 3.09 -4.70 -3.40
CA ASP A 76 2.18 -3.89 -4.24
C ASP A 76 0.92 -4.68 -4.64
N LYS A 77 0.60 -5.77 -3.94
CA LYS A 77 -0.74 -6.33 -4.04
C LYS A 77 -1.68 -5.38 -3.31
N PRO A 78 -2.63 -4.77 -4.03
CA PRO A 78 -3.60 -3.89 -3.41
C PRO A 78 -4.31 -4.66 -2.29
N SER A 79 -4.15 -4.19 -1.06
CA SER A 79 -4.79 -4.83 0.09
C SER A 79 -6.30 -4.67 -0.05
N THR A 80 -7.01 -5.79 -0.08
CA THR A 80 -8.48 -5.81 -0.03
C THR A 80 -9.00 -5.75 1.40
N LYS A 81 -8.11 -5.63 2.40
CA LYS A 81 -8.44 -5.49 3.82
C LYS A 81 -7.73 -4.25 4.39
N PRO A 82 -8.29 -3.61 5.43
CA PRO A 82 -7.62 -2.53 6.12
C PRO A 82 -6.26 -2.99 6.69
N VAL A 83 -5.23 -2.17 6.49
CA VAL A 83 -3.88 -2.43 7.00
C VAL A 83 -3.79 -1.95 8.46
N ASN A 84 -3.32 -2.77 9.38
CA ASN A 84 -3.06 -2.32 10.74
C ASN A 84 -1.78 -1.50 10.78
N VAL A 85 -1.88 -0.27 11.30
CA VAL A 85 -0.73 0.62 11.46
C VAL A 85 -0.46 0.91 12.93
N THR A 86 0.82 1.07 13.24
CA THR A 86 1.34 1.32 14.59
C THR A 86 2.26 2.54 14.58
N ASP A 87 2.62 3.06 15.75
CA ASP A 87 3.60 4.14 15.88
C ASP A 87 4.89 3.85 15.10
N ASP A 88 5.36 2.59 15.09
CA ASP A 88 6.60 2.18 14.44
C ASP A 88 6.50 2.15 12.89
N ASN A 89 5.36 1.73 12.33
CA ASN A 89 5.23 1.55 10.89
C ASN A 89 4.46 2.69 10.19
N PHE A 90 3.86 3.61 10.94
CA PHE A 90 3.00 4.69 10.40
C PHE A 90 3.71 5.53 9.34
N ALA A 91 4.95 5.90 9.58
CA ALA A 91 5.72 6.70 8.62
C ALA A 91 5.93 5.96 7.29
N GLY A 92 6.25 4.66 7.36
CA GLY A 92 6.44 3.83 6.17
C GLY A 92 5.14 3.53 5.43
N GLU A 93 4.08 3.18 6.17
CA GLU A 93 2.82 2.75 5.59
C GLU A 93 1.93 3.90 5.12
N ILE A 94 1.94 5.03 5.82
CA ILE A 94 1.04 6.15 5.57
C ILE A 94 1.76 7.33 4.92
N LEU A 95 2.83 7.85 5.57
CA LEU A 95 3.46 9.09 5.11
C LEU A 95 4.29 8.91 3.84
N SER A 96 4.85 7.71 3.62
CA SER A 96 5.62 7.38 2.42
C SER A 96 4.77 6.76 1.29
N PHE A 97 3.47 6.58 1.51
CA PHE A 97 2.58 6.01 0.49
C PHE A 97 2.27 7.04 -0.60
N PRO A 98 2.54 6.74 -1.88
CA PRO A 98 2.24 7.64 -2.98
C PRO A 98 0.76 7.51 -3.35
N GLY A 99 -0.06 8.35 -2.81
CA GLY A 99 -1.50 8.36 -3.13
C GLY A 99 -2.40 8.55 -1.92
N PRO A 100 -3.71 8.41 -2.13
CA PRO A 100 -4.71 8.63 -1.09
C PRO A 100 -4.71 7.51 -0.05
N VAL A 101 -4.80 7.89 1.23
CA VAL A 101 -4.93 6.96 2.36
C VAL A 101 -6.05 7.44 3.29
N LEU A 102 -6.85 6.50 3.78
CA LEU A 102 -7.77 6.71 4.89
C LEU A 102 -7.31 5.90 6.09
N VAL A 103 -7.14 6.55 7.24
CA VAL A 103 -6.77 5.91 8.52
C VAL A 103 -7.95 6.03 9.48
N ASP A 104 -8.55 4.90 9.86
CA ASP A 104 -9.56 4.80 10.90
C ASP A 104 -8.89 4.69 12.27
N CYS A 105 -9.08 5.71 13.11
CA CYS A 105 -8.61 5.75 14.49
C CYS A 105 -9.71 5.18 15.41
N TRP A 106 -9.41 4.07 16.07
CA TRP A 106 -10.39 3.28 16.83
C TRP A 106 -9.80 2.74 18.14
N ALA A 107 -10.67 2.16 19.00
CA ALA A 107 -10.27 1.39 20.17
C ALA A 107 -11.24 0.23 20.45
N PRO A 108 -10.82 -0.85 21.15
CA PRO A 108 -11.68 -2.01 21.41
C PRO A 108 -12.96 -1.72 22.19
N TRP A 109 -12.92 -0.76 23.09
CA TRP A 109 -14.04 -0.33 23.92
C TRP A 109 -15.02 0.61 23.23
N CYS A 110 -14.67 1.11 22.04
CA CYS A 110 -15.45 2.10 21.29
C CYS A 110 -16.65 1.43 20.60
N GLY A 111 -17.84 1.62 21.12
CA GLY A 111 -19.09 1.10 20.55
C GLY A 111 -19.35 1.60 19.12
N PRO A 112 -19.33 2.94 18.86
CA PRO A 112 -19.52 3.49 17.52
C PRO A 112 -18.48 3.02 16.49
N CYS A 113 -17.24 2.73 16.90
CA CYS A 113 -16.20 2.20 16.01
C CYS A 113 -16.57 0.84 15.42
N ARG A 114 -17.35 0.03 16.15
CA ARG A 114 -17.83 -1.27 15.66
C ARG A 114 -18.79 -1.14 14.47
N LEU A 115 -19.48 -0.01 14.34
CA LEU A 115 -20.34 0.29 13.20
C LEU A 115 -19.51 0.69 11.97
N VAL A 116 -18.38 1.33 12.18
CA VAL A 116 -17.47 1.78 11.12
C VAL A 116 -16.58 0.63 10.61
N ALA A 117 -16.22 -0.33 11.45
CA ALA A 117 -15.32 -1.42 11.08
C ALA A 117 -15.72 -2.19 9.80
N PRO A 118 -16.98 -2.66 9.63
CA PRO A 118 -17.38 -3.32 8.38
C PRO A 118 -17.33 -2.37 7.18
N ILE A 119 -17.60 -1.08 7.35
CA ILE A 119 -17.50 -0.09 6.29
C ILE A 119 -16.04 0.03 5.82
N MET A 120 -15.07 0.02 6.75
CA MET A 120 -13.64 0.04 6.39
C MET A 120 -13.22 -1.19 5.61
N GLU A 121 -13.74 -2.37 5.93
CA GLU A 121 -13.48 -3.61 5.18
C GLU A 121 -14.05 -3.54 3.76
N GLU A 122 -15.29 -3.08 3.62
CA GLU A 122 -15.90 -2.87 2.31
C GLU A 122 -15.14 -1.85 1.45
N LEU A 123 -14.76 -0.71 2.04
CA LEU A 123 -13.99 0.32 1.34
C LEU A 123 -12.60 -0.17 0.93
N ALA A 124 -11.94 -0.98 1.77
CA ALA A 124 -10.64 -1.56 1.43
C ALA A 124 -10.74 -2.51 0.22
N ALA A 125 -11.80 -3.31 0.14
CA ALA A 125 -12.03 -4.17 -1.01
C ALA A 125 -12.44 -3.38 -2.27
N GLN A 126 -13.32 -2.39 -2.12
CA GLN A 126 -13.86 -1.60 -3.23
C GLN A 126 -12.80 -0.69 -3.87
N TYR A 127 -11.95 -0.07 -3.07
CA TYR A 127 -10.92 0.86 -3.51
C TYR A 127 -9.51 0.27 -3.56
N ALA A 128 -9.40 -1.08 -3.54
CA ALA A 128 -8.12 -1.78 -3.63
C ALA A 128 -7.28 -1.27 -4.82
N GLY A 129 -6.04 -0.87 -4.55
CA GLY A 129 -5.13 -0.31 -5.56
C GLY A 129 -5.32 1.18 -5.87
N THR A 130 -6.41 1.81 -5.41
CA THR A 130 -6.67 3.25 -5.61
C THR A 130 -6.50 4.03 -4.31
N VAL A 131 -7.05 3.53 -3.21
CA VAL A 131 -6.94 4.12 -1.87
C VAL A 131 -6.44 3.07 -0.91
N LYS A 132 -5.46 3.41 -0.09
CA LYS A 132 -5.06 2.56 1.04
C LYS A 132 -6.00 2.83 2.22
N ILE A 133 -6.64 1.78 2.74
CA ILE A 133 -7.43 1.86 3.97
C ILE A 133 -6.59 1.26 5.10
N ALA A 134 -6.45 2.00 6.20
CA ALA A 134 -5.68 1.59 7.36
C ALA A 134 -6.48 1.76 8.67
N LYS A 135 -6.07 1.05 9.72
CA LYS A 135 -6.65 1.11 11.07
C LYS A 135 -5.56 1.37 12.08
N LEU A 136 -5.79 2.32 12.98
CA LEU A 136 -4.90 2.68 14.08
C LEU A 136 -5.63 2.49 15.41
N ASN A 137 -5.16 1.57 16.26
CA ASN A 137 -5.64 1.48 17.63
C ASN A 137 -5.02 2.60 18.47
N VAL A 138 -5.83 3.55 18.95
CA VAL A 138 -5.33 4.74 19.66
C VAL A 138 -4.78 4.43 21.05
N ASP A 139 -5.24 3.34 21.70
CA ASP A 139 -4.75 2.92 23.02
C ASP A 139 -3.31 2.40 22.95
N GLU A 140 -2.98 1.72 21.85
CA GLU A 140 -1.65 1.14 21.62
C GLU A 140 -0.69 2.10 20.91
N ASN A 141 -1.20 3.16 20.27
CA ASN A 141 -0.46 4.06 19.40
C ASN A 141 -0.64 5.52 19.81
N VAL A 142 -0.28 5.80 21.06
CA VAL A 142 -0.51 7.10 21.72
C VAL A 142 0.29 8.23 21.05
N MET A 143 1.48 7.95 20.51
CA MET A 143 2.31 8.96 19.85
C MET A 143 1.65 9.46 18.56
N THR A 144 1.15 8.55 17.73
CA THR A 144 0.44 8.91 16.50
C THR A 144 -0.90 9.57 16.82
N ALA A 145 -1.66 9.04 17.78
CA ALA A 145 -2.94 9.64 18.21
C ALA A 145 -2.75 11.08 18.70
N SER A 146 -1.73 11.34 19.50
CA SER A 146 -1.37 12.67 20.00
C SER A 146 -0.92 13.60 18.86
N ARG A 147 -0.07 13.11 17.95
CA ARG A 147 0.45 13.88 16.80
C ARG A 147 -0.66 14.43 15.91
N TYR A 148 -1.72 13.64 15.70
CA TYR A 148 -2.87 14.04 14.89
C TYR A 148 -4.04 14.57 15.72
N GLU A 149 -3.82 14.86 17.00
CA GLU A 149 -4.82 15.43 17.91
C GLU A 149 -6.15 14.63 17.90
N ILE A 150 -6.05 13.30 18.07
CA ILE A 150 -7.23 12.44 18.13
C ILE A 150 -7.82 12.54 19.55
N ARG A 151 -8.88 13.34 19.69
CA ARG A 151 -9.55 13.60 20.97
C ARG A 151 -10.84 12.77 21.16
N SER A 152 -11.34 12.19 20.09
CA SER A 152 -12.53 11.35 20.08
C SER A 152 -12.42 10.29 19.01
N ILE A 153 -13.11 9.15 19.19
CA ILE A 153 -13.16 8.03 18.25
C ILE A 153 -14.59 7.59 18.00
N PRO A 154 -14.90 7.07 16.78
CA PRO A 154 -14.01 6.96 15.65
C PRO A 154 -13.61 8.31 15.06
N THR A 155 -12.41 8.43 14.56
CA THR A 155 -11.95 9.56 13.77
C THR A 155 -11.20 9.02 12.55
N MET A 156 -11.58 9.48 11.36
CA MET A 156 -10.94 9.09 10.12
C MET A 156 -10.05 10.21 9.62
N LEU A 157 -8.77 9.93 9.40
CA LEU A 157 -7.81 10.86 8.82
C LEU A 157 -7.64 10.51 7.33
N LEU A 158 -7.80 11.51 6.48
CA LEU A 158 -7.56 11.39 5.05
C LEU A 158 -6.21 12.01 4.70
N PHE A 159 -5.35 11.21 4.09
CA PHE A 159 -4.02 11.63 3.66
C PHE A 159 -3.93 11.65 2.14
N LYS A 160 -3.15 12.57 1.63
CA LYS A 160 -2.66 12.62 0.26
C LYS A 160 -1.19 12.99 0.25
N ASP A 161 -0.37 12.18 -0.42
CA ASP A 161 1.08 12.38 -0.50
C ASP A 161 1.74 12.63 0.86
N GLY A 162 1.35 11.83 1.86
CA GLY A 162 1.87 11.89 3.22
C GLY A 162 1.38 13.05 4.09
N LYS A 163 0.44 13.87 3.60
CA LYS A 163 -0.13 15.02 4.34
C LYS A 163 -1.60 14.77 4.66
N VAL A 164 -2.03 15.14 5.87
CA VAL A 164 -3.46 15.15 6.22
C VAL A 164 -4.14 16.25 5.43
N VAL A 165 -5.18 15.89 4.70
CA VAL A 165 -5.98 16.83 3.90
C VAL A 165 -7.41 16.97 4.42
N ASN A 166 -7.89 15.99 5.20
CA ASN A 166 -9.20 16.07 5.85
C ASN A 166 -9.26 15.19 7.10
N LYS A 167 -10.20 15.47 7.98
CA LYS A 167 -10.46 14.77 9.24
C LYS A 167 -11.96 14.66 9.45
N LEU A 168 -12.48 13.44 9.52
CA LEU A 168 -13.88 13.14 9.80
C LEU A 168 -13.98 12.62 11.23
N VAL A 169 -14.80 13.29 12.06
CA VAL A 169 -14.96 12.93 13.47
C VAL A 169 -16.34 12.29 13.68
N GLY A 170 -16.37 11.19 14.41
CA GLY A 170 -17.56 10.40 14.69
C GLY A 170 -17.88 9.35 13.62
N ALA A 171 -18.82 8.46 13.95
CA ALA A 171 -19.28 7.45 13.01
C ALA A 171 -20.03 8.10 11.85
N GLN A 172 -19.55 7.88 10.63
CA GLN A 172 -20.15 8.39 9.41
C GLN A 172 -20.72 7.23 8.58
N PRO A 173 -21.84 7.44 7.87
CA PRO A 173 -22.35 6.47 6.92
C PRO A 173 -21.37 6.30 5.75
N LYS A 174 -21.36 5.10 5.14
CA LYS A 174 -20.44 4.75 4.05
C LYS A 174 -20.44 5.80 2.93
N GLN A 175 -21.62 6.27 2.51
CA GLN A 175 -21.74 7.24 1.41
C GLN A 175 -21.04 8.57 1.70
N GLU A 176 -21.06 9.02 2.96
CA GLU A 176 -20.37 10.26 3.33
C GLU A 176 -18.86 10.07 3.31
N ILE A 177 -18.37 8.93 3.80
CA ILE A 177 -16.93 8.58 3.71
C ILE A 177 -16.49 8.48 2.25
N GLU A 178 -17.26 7.81 1.40
CA GLU A 178 -16.97 7.67 -0.04
C GLU A 178 -16.92 9.01 -0.76
N LYS A 179 -17.79 9.94 -0.44
CA LYS A 179 -17.77 11.29 -1.02
C LYS A 179 -16.43 11.98 -0.79
N HIS A 180 -15.87 11.86 0.42
CA HIS A 180 -14.56 12.40 0.75
C HIS A 180 -13.42 11.65 0.05
N LEU A 181 -13.52 10.32 -0.08
CA LEU A 181 -12.54 9.53 -0.84
C LEU A 181 -12.53 9.89 -2.32
N LEU A 182 -13.70 10.04 -2.94
CA LEU A 182 -13.83 10.43 -4.34
C LEU A 182 -13.24 11.82 -4.59
N ALA A 183 -13.51 12.79 -3.70
CA ALA A 183 -12.89 14.12 -3.77
C ALA A 183 -11.37 14.05 -3.68
N LEU A 184 -10.83 13.15 -2.84
CA LEU A 184 -9.39 12.94 -2.67
C LEU A 184 -8.74 12.33 -3.93
N ILE A 185 -9.43 11.41 -4.60
CA ILE A 185 -8.98 10.77 -5.85
C ILE A 185 -9.02 11.78 -7.01
N SER A 186 -10.09 12.60 -7.09
CA SER A 186 -10.32 13.52 -8.21
C SER A 186 -9.43 14.77 -8.18
N SER A 187 -8.76 15.05 -7.08
CA SER A 187 -7.88 16.23 -6.93
C SER A 187 -6.45 15.98 -7.46
N GLN A 188 -6.32 15.15 -8.50
CA GLN A 188 -5.06 14.93 -9.25
C GLN A 188 -4.75 16.10 -10.16
#